data_6b99a67849dfb42adfaa6a39867e461b
#
_entry.id   6b99a67849dfb42adfaa6a39867e461b
#
_cell.length_a   1.000
_cell.length_b   1.000
_cell.length_c   1.000
_cell.angle_alpha   90.00
_cell.angle_beta   90.00
_cell.angle_gamma   90.00
#
_symmetry.space_group_name_H-M   'P 1'
#
loop_
_entity.id
_entity.type
_entity.pdbx_description
1 polymer ?
#
loop_
_entity_poly.entity_id
_entity_poly.type
_entity_poly.pdbx_seq_one_letter_code
_entity_poly.pdbx_strand_id
1 'polypeptide(L)'
;VKATLLSLASCALLLTVAGCNSTPGGTKSPAQMAGGSQITGAGATFPNPIYSRWFSEYAQAKPGVHINYQSVGSGAGIQQVSKKIVDFGASDAILTDQQLQAASANGVHLTLIPTVLGAVVPVYNVPGVTAELKFSGDTIAAIYLGKIAKWNDSAIQAENPGVSLPDQKIEPVYRAEGSGTNFIFTDYLSKVNPEFKSKVGAAASVRWPLGMGQKGNEGVAGMVRNTPGAFGYVELIYAVQNHMGYGDVKNPAGKFVKASTDSVSAAAAALAANIPDD
;
A
#
# COMPACT_ATOMS: atom_id res chain seq x y z
N VAL A 1 48.00 43.71 -6.96
CA VAL A 1 49.29 43.86 -6.31
C VAL A 1 49.39 42.89 -5.16
N LYS A 2 50.40 42.05 -5.18
CA LYS A 2 50.97 41.13 -4.19
C LYS A 2 50.30 39.77 -4.04
N ALA A 3 50.96 38.82 -4.69
CA ALA A 3 51.00 37.40 -4.38
C ALA A 3 51.75 37.16 -3.05
N THR A 4 51.35 36.12 -2.32
CA THR A 4 52.23 35.47 -1.33
C THR A 4 52.07 33.97 -1.44
N LEU A 5 53.13 33.32 -1.92
CA LEU A 5 53.41 31.89 -1.83
C LEU A 5 53.77 31.53 -0.37
N LEU A 6 53.38 30.36 0.11
CA LEU A 6 54.07 29.56 1.14
C LEU A 6 53.69 28.12 0.96
N SER A 7 54.53 27.30 0.38
CA SER A 7 55.57 26.44 0.94
C SER A 7 55.06 25.11 1.54
N LEU A 8 55.38 24.04 0.78
CA LEU A 8 55.29 22.61 1.15
C LEU A 8 56.11 22.29 2.39
N ALA A 9 55.59 21.38 3.23
CA ALA A 9 56.41 20.55 4.09
C ALA A 9 55.95 19.10 4.01
N SER A 10 56.72 18.29 3.28
CA SER A 10 56.64 16.84 3.27
C SER A 10 57.19 16.27 4.58
N CYS A 11 56.41 15.48 5.29
CA CYS A 11 56.90 14.62 6.39
C CYS A 11 56.74 13.17 5.97
N ALA A 12 57.86 12.58 5.56
CA ALA A 12 57.99 11.14 5.32
C ALA A 12 58.19 10.43 6.67
N LEU A 13 57.27 9.57 7.05
CA LEU A 13 57.42 8.70 8.23
C LEU A 13 57.71 7.28 7.77
N LEU A 14 58.96 6.87 7.95
CA LEU A 14 59.44 5.48 7.77
C LEU A 14 58.89 4.64 8.93
N LEU A 15 58.05 3.64 8.65
CA LEU A 15 57.66 2.59 9.59
C LEU A 15 58.46 1.33 9.28
N THR A 16 59.32 0.95 10.20
CA THR A 16 60.09 -0.30 10.23
C THR A 16 59.15 -1.45 10.54
N VAL A 17 59.18 -2.45 9.66
CA VAL A 17 58.47 -3.72 9.86
C VAL A 17 59.33 -4.61 10.78
N ALA A 18 58.87 -4.83 12.02
CA ALA A 18 59.40 -5.89 12.89
C ALA A 18 58.57 -7.16 12.70
N GLY A 19 59.13 -8.14 12.03
CA GLY A 19 58.49 -9.45 11.90
C GLY A 19 58.54 -10.21 13.24
N CYS A 20 57.38 -10.63 13.74
CA CYS A 20 57.26 -11.67 14.74
C CYS A 20 56.62 -12.90 14.12
N ASN A 21 57.46 -13.91 14.00
CA ASN A 21 57.07 -15.25 13.64
C ASN A 21 56.38 -15.89 14.85
N SER A 22 55.09 -16.24 14.75
CA SER A 22 54.39 -16.98 15.77
C SER A 22 53.54 -18.07 15.16
N THR A 23 53.75 -19.26 15.58
CA THR A 23 53.14 -20.57 15.38
C THR A 23 51.64 -20.60 15.13
N PRO A 24 51.11 -21.56 14.34
CA PRO A 24 49.68 -21.64 14.02
C PRO A 24 48.88 -22.23 15.17
N GLY A 25 48.44 -21.39 16.09
CA GLY A 25 47.36 -21.71 17.02
C GLY A 25 46.06 -21.20 16.46
N GLY A 26 45.18 -22.10 16.00
CA GLY A 26 43.91 -21.78 15.43
C GLY A 26 42.99 -21.05 16.41
N THR A 27 42.97 -19.72 16.38
CA THR A 27 41.86 -18.96 16.90
C THR A 27 40.84 -18.78 15.78
N LYS A 28 39.75 -19.55 15.87
CA LYS A 28 38.56 -19.33 15.06
C LYS A 28 38.14 -17.89 15.22
N SER A 29 38.17 -17.13 14.13
CA SER A 29 37.62 -15.80 14.06
C SER A 29 36.13 -15.86 14.44
N PRO A 30 35.62 -15.04 15.39
CA PRO A 30 34.21 -15.07 15.76
C PRO A 30 33.43 -14.17 14.81
N ALA A 31 33.19 -14.60 13.59
CA ALA A 31 32.21 -13.99 12.68
C ALA A 31 31.96 -14.87 11.44
N GLN A 32 31.70 -16.14 11.64
CA GLN A 32 30.85 -16.88 10.72
C GLN A 32 29.54 -17.05 11.46
N MET A 33 28.77 -15.94 11.52
CA MET A 33 27.39 -16.01 11.87
C MET A 33 26.74 -17.00 10.90
N ALA A 34 26.09 -17.98 11.47
CA ALA A 34 25.37 -19.03 10.75
C ALA A 34 24.64 -18.40 9.57
N GLY A 35 24.92 -18.90 8.36
CA GLY A 35 24.28 -18.43 7.13
C GLY A 35 22.79 -18.71 7.17
N GLY A 36 22.03 -17.79 7.75
CA GLY A 36 20.57 -17.81 7.69
C GLY A 36 20.12 -17.53 6.27
N SER A 37 19.06 -18.22 5.83
CA SER A 37 18.42 -17.92 4.56
C SER A 37 17.76 -16.54 4.64
N GLN A 38 18.14 -15.65 3.74
CA GLN A 38 17.50 -14.34 3.61
C GLN A 38 16.54 -14.38 2.44
N ILE A 39 15.28 -14.00 2.68
CA ILE A 39 14.23 -13.89 1.69
C ILE A 39 13.83 -12.43 1.60
N THR A 40 13.78 -11.89 0.39
CA THR A 40 13.39 -10.50 0.13
C THR A 40 12.11 -10.44 -0.65
N GLY A 41 11.20 -9.56 -0.23
CA GLY A 41 9.96 -9.31 -0.93
C GLY A 41 9.71 -7.82 -1.11
N ALA A 42 8.86 -7.46 -2.07
CA ALA A 42 8.42 -6.10 -2.27
C ALA A 42 7.00 -6.06 -2.85
N GLY A 43 6.27 -4.99 -2.59
CA GLY A 43 4.98 -4.81 -3.25
C GLY A 43 3.93 -4.08 -2.45
N ALA A 44 2.72 -4.59 -2.52
CA ALA A 44 1.51 -3.99 -1.98
C ALA A 44 1.67 -3.54 -0.51
N THR A 45 1.15 -2.35 -0.22
CA THR A 45 1.06 -1.87 1.17
C THR A 45 -0.11 -2.51 1.92
N PHE A 46 -1.08 -3.04 1.20
CA PHE A 46 -2.27 -3.71 1.73
C PHE A 46 -1.92 -4.81 2.76
N PRO A 47 -1.09 -5.83 2.45
CA PRO A 47 -0.79 -6.90 3.40
C PRO A 47 0.32 -6.52 4.40
N ASN A 48 0.97 -5.37 4.28
CA ASN A 48 2.16 -5.04 5.05
C ASN A 48 2.01 -5.19 6.57
N PRO A 49 0.91 -4.76 7.22
CA PRO A 49 0.76 -4.92 8.66
C PRO A 49 0.77 -6.38 9.12
N ILE A 50 0.06 -7.27 8.41
CA ILE A 50 0.03 -8.69 8.75
C ILE A 50 1.32 -9.41 8.35
N TYR A 51 1.94 -9.05 7.22
CA TYR A 51 3.24 -9.59 6.82
C TYR A 51 4.33 -9.25 7.84
N SER A 52 4.37 -8.02 8.32
CA SER A 52 5.33 -7.61 9.36
C SER A 52 5.20 -8.47 10.61
N ARG A 53 3.97 -8.77 11.01
CA ARG A 53 3.71 -9.65 12.15
C ARG A 53 4.12 -11.10 11.87
N TRP A 54 3.68 -11.67 10.75
CA TRP A 54 4.02 -13.04 10.37
C TRP A 54 5.53 -13.25 10.24
N PHE A 55 6.25 -12.33 9.61
CA PHE A 55 7.69 -12.46 9.43
C PHE A 55 8.44 -12.34 10.76
N SER A 56 7.97 -11.47 11.67
CA SER A 56 8.51 -11.39 13.03
C SER A 56 8.29 -12.68 13.82
N GLU A 57 7.08 -13.23 13.79
CA GLU A 57 6.74 -14.49 14.48
C GLU A 57 7.49 -15.69 13.85
N TYR A 58 7.61 -15.72 12.53
CA TYR A 58 8.34 -16.77 11.82
C TYR A 58 9.84 -16.74 12.13
N ALA A 59 10.44 -15.56 12.23
CA ALA A 59 11.85 -15.44 12.63
C ALA A 59 12.12 -15.97 14.04
N GLN A 60 11.15 -15.88 14.96
CA GLN A 60 11.24 -16.48 16.29
C GLN A 60 11.14 -18.01 16.23
N ALA A 61 10.22 -18.53 15.40
CA ALA A 61 10.02 -19.96 15.22
C ALA A 61 11.15 -20.64 14.41
N LYS A 62 11.80 -19.89 13.53
CA LYS A 62 12.87 -20.35 12.62
C LYS A 62 14.03 -19.33 12.61
N PRO A 63 14.88 -19.27 13.65
CA PRO A 63 15.91 -18.23 13.80
C PRO A 63 16.95 -18.15 12.67
N GLY A 64 17.02 -19.18 11.82
CA GLY A 64 17.90 -19.19 10.64
C GLY A 64 17.26 -18.60 9.38
N VAL A 65 16.01 -18.10 9.42
CA VAL A 65 15.33 -17.52 8.26
C VAL A 65 14.93 -16.08 8.54
N HIS A 66 15.37 -15.16 7.69
CA HIS A 66 15.06 -13.74 7.76
C HIS A 66 14.27 -13.32 6.53
N ILE A 67 13.06 -12.81 6.72
CA ILE A 67 12.21 -12.30 5.63
C ILE A 67 12.16 -10.79 5.72
N ASN A 68 12.54 -10.12 4.63
CA ASN A 68 12.54 -8.67 4.52
C ASN A 68 11.51 -8.25 3.46
N TYR A 69 10.59 -7.35 3.81
CA TYR A 69 9.56 -6.89 2.90
C TYR A 69 9.57 -5.37 2.73
N GLN A 70 9.55 -4.93 1.48
CA GLN A 70 9.49 -3.52 1.12
C GLN A 70 8.07 -3.15 0.68
N SER A 71 7.37 -2.39 1.52
CA SER A 71 6.03 -1.87 1.26
C SER A 71 6.11 -0.67 0.30
N VAL A 72 6.13 -0.93 -1.02
CA VAL A 72 6.40 0.08 -2.06
C VAL A 72 5.27 0.24 -3.09
N GLY A 73 4.19 -0.51 -2.94
CA GLY A 73 3.05 -0.57 -3.85
C GLY A 73 3.13 -1.74 -4.84
N SER A 74 1.97 -2.25 -5.25
CA SER A 74 1.83 -3.44 -6.11
C SER A 74 2.60 -3.32 -7.42
N GLY A 75 2.55 -2.15 -8.07
CA GLY A 75 3.25 -1.93 -9.34
C GLY A 75 4.77 -2.10 -9.22
N ALA A 76 5.37 -1.58 -8.15
CA ALA A 76 6.80 -1.75 -7.90
C ALA A 76 7.15 -3.19 -7.53
N GLY A 77 6.29 -3.87 -6.76
CA GLY A 77 6.47 -5.30 -6.42
C GLY A 77 6.49 -6.19 -7.66
N ILE A 78 5.51 -6.03 -8.54
CA ILE A 78 5.44 -6.75 -9.81
C ILE A 78 6.70 -6.52 -10.65
N GLN A 79 7.16 -5.27 -10.76
CA GLN A 79 8.38 -4.96 -11.50
C GLN A 79 9.63 -5.59 -10.91
N GLN A 80 9.77 -5.57 -9.59
CA GLN A 80 10.96 -6.10 -8.91
C GLN A 80 11.03 -7.63 -9.02
N VAL A 81 9.92 -8.34 -8.78
CA VAL A 81 9.90 -9.81 -8.91
C VAL A 81 10.11 -10.24 -10.37
N SER A 82 9.50 -9.53 -11.33
CA SER A 82 9.69 -9.82 -12.76
C SER A 82 11.13 -9.61 -13.25
N LYS A 83 11.92 -8.81 -12.55
CA LYS A 83 13.35 -8.57 -12.82
C LYS A 83 14.30 -9.38 -11.92
N LYS A 84 13.78 -10.30 -11.11
CA LYS A 84 14.57 -11.09 -10.13
C LYS A 84 15.33 -10.21 -9.12
N ILE A 85 14.82 -9.03 -8.79
CA ILE A 85 15.42 -8.14 -7.78
C ILE A 85 15.02 -8.60 -6.38
N VAL A 86 13.84 -9.21 -6.24
CA VAL A 86 13.31 -9.80 -5.02
C VAL A 86 12.84 -11.22 -5.26
N ASP A 87 12.76 -12.01 -4.19
CA ASP A 87 12.36 -13.42 -4.25
C ASP A 87 10.85 -13.60 -4.42
N PHE A 88 10.06 -12.65 -3.89
CA PHE A 88 8.61 -12.61 -4.08
C PHE A 88 8.07 -11.19 -4.23
N GLY A 89 6.96 -11.06 -4.94
CA GLY A 89 6.19 -9.82 -5.06
C GLY A 89 4.83 -9.96 -4.39
N ALA A 90 4.25 -8.87 -3.88
CA ALA A 90 2.88 -8.85 -3.44
C ALA A 90 2.06 -7.83 -4.22
N SER A 91 0.83 -8.21 -4.59
CA SER A 91 -0.10 -7.37 -5.34
C SER A 91 -1.54 -7.66 -4.93
N ASP A 92 -2.34 -6.61 -4.78
CA ASP A 92 -3.80 -6.71 -4.61
C ASP A 92 -4.51 -6.60 -5.97
N ALA A 93 -3.77 -6.33 -7.04
CA ALA A 93 -4.28 -6.36 -8.42
C ALA A 93 -3.84 -7.65 -9.11
N ILE A 94 -4.73 -8.22 -9.90
CA ILE A 94 -4.41 -9.33 -10.80
C ILE A 94 -3.40 -8.83 -11.84
N LEU A 95 -2.40 -9.64 -12.16
CA LEU A 95 -1.42 -9.31 -13.18
C LEU A 95 -2.07 -9.33 -14.56
N THR A 96 -1.74 -8.33 -15.37
CA THR A 96 -2.15 -8.30 -16.78
C THR A 96 -1.31 -9.25 -17.61
N ASP A 97 -1.83 -9.70 -18.75
CA ASP A 97 -1.08 -10.53 -19.71
C ASP A 97 0.24 -9.89 -20.11
N GLN A 98 0.26 -8.56 -20.28
CA GLN A 98 1.48 -7.81 -20.58
C GLN A 98 2.54 -7.94 -19.46
N GLN A 99 2.11 -7.91 -18.20
CA GLN A 99 3.01 -8.07 -17.05
C GLN A 99 3.54 -9.51 -16.95
N LEU A 100 2.68 -10.51 -17.21
CA LEU A 100 3.08 -11.92 -17.25
C LEU A 100 4.07 -12.18 -18.40
N GLN A 101 3.81 -11.65 -19.58
CA GLN A 101 4.72 -11.72 -20.72
C GLN A 101 6.07 -11.05 -20.45
N ALA A 102 6.05 -9.87 -19.81
CA ALA A 102 7.26 -9.16 -19.43
C ALA A 102 8.11 -9.95 -18.40
N ALA A 103 7.48 -10.61 -17.44
CA ALA A 103 8.16 -11.51 -16.51
C ALA A 103 8.77 -12.72 -17.24
N SER A 104 7.99 -13.37 -18.11
CA SER A 104 8.44 -14.52 -18.92
C SER A 104 9.61 -14.17 -19.83
N ALA A 105 9.63 -12.99 -20.42
CA ALA A 105 10.75 -12.50 -21.24
C ALA A 105 12.06 -12.38 -20.44
N ASN A 106 11.98 -12.19 -19.10
CA ASN A 106 13.11 -12.21 -18.20
C ASN A 106 13.41 -13.63 -17.63
N GLY A 107 12.75 -14.66 -18.13
CA GLY A 107 12.86 -16.03 -17.64
C GLY A 107 12.28 -16.20 -16.23
N VAL A 108 11.21 -15.48 -15.90
CA VAL A 108 10.47 -15.58 -14.65
C VAL A 108 9.08 -16.13 -14.93
N HIS A 109 8.76 -17.27 -14.32
CA HIS A 109 7.41 -17.82 -14.28
C HIS A 109 6.80 -17.50 -12.92
N LEU A 110 5.77 -16.65 -12.90
CA LEU A 110 5.10 -16.23 -11.68
C LEU A 110 3.96 -17.19 -11.36
N THR A 111 3.92 -17.64 -10.10
CA THR A 111 2.76 -18.32 -9.51
C THR A 111 2.05 -17.36 -8.57
N LEU A 112 0.75 -17.22 -8.73
CA LEU A 112 -0.08 -16.38 -7.87
C LEU A 112 -0.61 -17.21 -6.69
N ILE A 113 -0.34 -16.75 -5.47
CA ILE A 113 -0.75 -17.44 -4.24
C ILE A 113 -1.58 -16.46 -3.42
N PRO A 114 -2.88 -16.73 -3.19
CA PRO A 114 -3.69 -15.93 -2.28
C PRO A 114 -3.16 -16.03 -0.84
N THR A 115 -2.93 -14.89 -0.20
CA THR A 115 -2.36 -14.87 1.16
C THR A 115 -3.27 -14.20 2.17
N VAL A 116 -3.92 -13.10 1.80
CA VAL A 116 -4.71 -12.26 2.71
C VAL A 116 -5.96 -11.76 2.01
N LEU A 117 -7.06 -11.75 2.73
CA LEU A 117 -8.30 -11.06 2.35
C LEU A 117 -8.48 -9.82 3.23
N GLY A 118 -8.98 -8.74 2.66
CA GLY A 118 -9.30 -7.51 3.37
C GLY A 118 -10.30 -6.67 2.59
N ALA A 119 -10.62 -5.49 3.11
CA ALA A 119 -11.55 -4.57 2.47
C ALA A 119 -10.87 -3.22 2.20
N VAL A 120 -11.19 -2.62 1.06
CA VAL A 120 -10.90 -1.20 0.80
C VAL A 120 -12.09 -0.39 1.29
N VAL A 121 -11.84 0.55 2.19
CA VAL A 121 -12.88 1.37 2.82
C VAL A 121 -12.68 2.85 2.52
N PRO A 122 -13.76 3.62 2.31
CA PRO A 122 -13.69 5.07 2.30
C PRO A 122 -13.38 5.57 3.71
N VAL A 123 -12.39 6.46 3.83
CA VAL A 123 -12.01 7.12 5.07
C VAL A 123 -12.17 8.62 4.95
N TYR A 124 -12.48 9.28 6.06
CA TYR A 124 -12.76 10.72 6.04
C TYR A 124 -12.34 11.40 7.35
N ASN A 125 -12.22 12.73 7.27
CA ASN A 125 -11.97 13.58 8.41
C ASN A 125 -12.93 14.79 8.34
N VAL A 126 -14.07 14.67 9.01
CA VAL A 126 -15.09 15.72 9.07
C VAL A 126 -15.19 16.23 10.50
N PRO A 127 -14.59 17.38 10.82
CA PRO A 127 -14.65 17.92 12.17
C PRO A 127 -16.08 18.10 12.67
N GLY A 128 -16.33 17.67 13.91
CA GLY A 128 -17.66 17.75 14.56
C GLY A 128 -18.63 16.63 14.17
N VAL A 129 -18.27 15.74 13.23
CA VAL A 129 -19.08 14.57 12.87
C VAL A 129 -18.48 13.32 13.51
N THR A 130 -19.21 12.75 14.47
CA THR A 130 -18.82 11.50 15.16
C THR A 130 -19.61 10.30 14.66
N ALA A 131 -20.66 10.52 13.86
CA ALA A 131 -21.46 9.47 13.27
C ALA A 131 -20.69 8.74 12.17
N GLU A 132 -20.94 7.42 12.05
CA GLU A 132 -20.46 6.65 10.91
C GLU A 132 -21.25 7.07 9.66
N LEU A 133 -20.54 7.46 8.62
CA LEU A 133 -21.15 7.94 7.38
C LEU A 133 -21.36 6.79 6.39
N LYS A 134 -22.35 6.95 5.55
CA LYS A 134 -22.77 6.01 4.51
C LYS A 134 -22.55 6.64 3.14
N PHE A 135 -22.08 5.84 2.19
CA PHE A 135 -21.80 6.29 0.84
C PHE A 135 -22.24 5.25 -0.19
N SER A 136 -22.99 5.65 -1.19
CA SER A 136 -23.14 4.86 -2.40
C SER A 136 -21.90 4.97 -3.28
N GLY A 137 -21.71 4.02 -4.19
CA GLY A 137 -20.65 4.11 -5.20
C GLY A 137 -20.79 5.33 -6.10
N ASP A 138 -22.02 5.77 -6.41
CA ASP A 138 -22.28 6.98 -7.17
C ASP A 138 -21.84 8.24 -6.42
N THR A 139 -22.13 8.33 -5.13
CA THR A 139 -21.67 9.45 -4.28
C THR A 139 -20.15 9.51 -4.22
N ILE A 140 -19.48 8.37 -4.00
CA ILE A 140 -18.02 8.30 -4.00
C ILE A 140 -17.46 8.72 -5.37
N ALA A 141 -18.00 8.18 -6.45
CA ALA A 141 -17.58 8.54 -7.81
C ALA A 141 -17.77 10.05 -8.09
N ALA A 142 -18.89 10.62 -7.66
CA ALA A 142 -19.18 12.04 -7.83
C ALA A 142 -18.19 12.95 -7.06
N ILE A 143 -17.73 12.52 -5.88
CA ILE A 143 -16.67 13.22 -5.13
C ILE A 143 -15.39 13.25 -5.95
N TYR A 144 -14.92 12.11 -6.44
CA TYR A 144 -13.67 12.04 -7.22
C TYR A 144 -13.75 12.62 -8.62
N LEU A 145 -14.96 12.77 -9.16
CA LEU A 145 -15.23 13.50 -10.41
C LEU A 145 -15.41 15.01 -10.20
N GLY A 146 -15.39 15.50 -8.95
CA GLY A 146 -15.55 16.92 -8.61
C GLY A 146 -16.98 17.44 -8.71
N LYS A 147 -17.98 16.57 -8.82
CA LYS A 147 -19.39 16.94 -8.86
C LYS A 147 -19.95 17.24 -7.47
N ILE A 148 -19.49 16.52 -6.47
CA ILE A 148 -19.76 16.75 -5.06
C ILE A 148 -18.49 17.36 -4.46
N ALA A 149 -18.57 18.64 -4.09
CA ALA A 149 -17.43 19.41 -3.63
C ALA A 149 -17.49 19.77 -2.13
N LYS A 150 -18.62 19.54 -1.47
CA LYS A 150 -18.83 19.90 -0.06
C LYS A 150 -19.50 18.76 0.70
N TRP A 151 -19.20 18.67 2.00
CA TRP A 151 -19.75 17.65 2.87
C TRP A 151 -21.26 17.76 3.07
N ASN A 152 -21.82 18.98 3.08
CA ASN A 152 -23.26 19.20 3.19
C ASN A 152 -24.02 19.09 1.86
N ASP A 153 -23.43 18.48 0.83
CA ASP A 153 -24.11 18.19 -0.42
C ASP A 153 -25.36 17.33 -0.19
N SER A 154 -26.43 17.63 -0.90
CA SER A 154 -27.72 16.96 -0.76
C SER A 154 -27.65 15.44 -0.97
N ALA A 155 -26.76 14.96 -1.85
CA ALA A 155 -26.57 13.54 -2.09
C ALA A 155 -25.96 12.82 -0.85
N ILE A 156 -24.96 13.44 -0.21
CA ILE A 156 -24.38 12.87 1.03
C ILE A 156 -25.40 12.95 2.17
N GLN A 157 -26.16 14.04 2.27
CA GLN A 157 -27.19 14.20 3.30
C GLN A 157 -28.31 13.18 3.17
N ALA A 158 -28.76 12.89 1.96
CA ALA A 158 -29.80 11.90 1.69
C ALA A 158 -29.41 10.48 2.12
N GLU A 159 -28.12 10.14 2.06
CA GLU A 159 -27.58 8.86 2.52
C GLU A 159 -27.33 8.84 4.03
N ASN A 160 -27.28 9.99 4.69
CA ASN A 160 -26.99 10.17 6.11
C ASN A 160 -28.05 10.98 6.86
N PRO A 161 -29.31 10.53 6.86
CA PRO A 161 -30.38 11.27 7.52
C PRO A 161 -30.12 11.43 9.02
N GLY A 162 -30.33 12.65 9.53
CA GLY A 162 -30.12 12.99 10.94
C GLY A 162 -28.69 13.36 11.30
N VAL A 163 -27.74 13.28 10.37
CA VAL A 163 -26.37 13.75 10.58
C VAL A 163 -26.25 15.19 10.10
N SER A 164 -25.80 16.10 10.97
CA SER A 164 -25.48 17.47 10.59
C SER A 164 -24.11 17.53 9.94
N LEU A 165 -24.09 17.67 8.61
CA LEU A 165 -22.86 17.78 7.83
C LEU A 165 -22.48 19.27 7.64
N PRO A 166 -21.19 19.63 7.84
CA PRO A 166 -20.75 21.03 7.74
C PRO A 166 -20.69 21.52 6.29
N ASP A 167 -20.82 22.84 6.11
CA ASP A 167 -20.48 23.52 4.87
C ASP A 167 -18.97 23.61 4.70
N GLN A 168 -18.33 22.45 4.47
CA GLN A 168 -16.90 22.30 4.32
C GLN A 168 -16.58 21.65 2.99
N LYS A 169 -15.52 22.14 2.33
CA LYS A 169 -15.00 21.55 1.11
C LYS A 169 -14.50 20.14 1.36
N ILE A 170 -14.74 19.24 0.42
CA ILE A 170 -14.15 17.91 0.38
C ILE A 170 -12.79 18.01 -0.30
N GLU A 171 -11.77 17.42 0.35
CA GLU A 171 -10.42 17.30 -0.20
C GLU A 171 -10.12 15.83 -0.50
N PRO A 172 -10.31 15.37 -1.75
CA PRO A 172 -10.07 13.98 -2.12
C PRO A 172 -8.60 13.62 -2.05
N VAL A 173 -8.30 12.43 -1.52
CA VAL A 173 -6.94 11.89 -1.40
C VAL A 173 -6.89 10.56 -2.13
N TYR A 174 -5.85 10.35 -2.94
CA TYR A 174 -5.70 9.15 -3.77
C TYR A 174 -4.28 8.59 -3.74
N ARG A 175 -4.08 7.38 -4.29
CA ARG A 175 -2.78 6.72 -4.41
C ARG A 175 -2.02 7.24 -5.62
N ALA A 176 -0.82 7.76 -5.38
CA ALA A 176 0.03 8.38 -6.40
C ALA A 176 0.90 7.39 -7.19
N GLU A 177 1.13 6.18 -6.64
CA GLU A 177 1.92 5.12 -7.27
C GLU A 177 1.04 4.01 -7.85
N GLY A 178 1.65 3.03 -8.52
CA GLY A 178 0.97 1.81 -8.95
C GLY A 178 0.52 0.96 -7.76
N SER A 179 -0.78 0.99 -7.44
CA SER A 179 -1.37 0.46 -6.22
C SER A 179 -2.50 -0.54 -6.52
N GLY A 180 -2.44 -1.73 -5.90
CA GLY A 180 -3.55 -2.67 -5.96
C GLY A 180 -4.79 -2.14 -5.24
N THR A 181 -4.64 -1.46 -4.10
CA THR A 181 -5.75 -0.77 -3.41
C THR A 181 -6.44 0.25 -4.33
N ASN A 182 -5.65 1.00 -5.13
CA ASN A 182 -6.20 1.89 -6.17
C ASN A 182 -6.96 1.11 -7.24
N PHE A 183 -6.41 -0.02 -7.69
CA PHE A 183 -7.09 -0.88 -8.68
C PHE A 183 -8.45 -1.35 -8.16
N ILE A 184 -8.52 -1.91 -6.95
CA ILE A 184 -9.76 -2.40 -6.33
C ILE A 184 -10.79 -1.26 -6.24
N PHE A 185 -10.37 -0.10 -5.77
CA PHE A 185 -11.24 1.07 -5.62
C PHE A 185 -11.77 1.59 -6.96
N THR A 186 -10.89 1.74 -7.94
CA THR A 186 -11.28 2.25 -9.27
C THR A 186 -12.07 1.22 -10.09
N ASP A 187 -11.81 -0.08 -9.91
CA ASP A 187 -12.60 -1.16 -10.49
C ASP A 187 -14.03 -1.16 -9.94
N TYR A 188 -14.18 -1.05 -8.62
CA TYR A 188 -15.50 -0.91 -8.00
C TYR A 188 -16.26 0.30 -8.55
N LEU A 189 -15.63 1.49 -8.54
CA LEU A 189 -16.29 2.71 -9.03
C LEU A 189 -16.63 2.64 -10.53
N SER A 190 -15.78 1.99 -11.32
CA SER A 190 -16.04 1.78 -12.75
C SER A 190 -17.20 0.81 -13.01
N LYS A 191 -17.42 -0.16 -12.11
CA LYS A 191 -18.55 -1.10 -12.20
C LYS A 191 -19.89 -0.47 -11.84
N VAL A 192 -19.89 0.46 -10.89
CA VAL A 192 -21.13 1.09 -10.39
C VAL A 192 -21.47 2.41 -11.04
N ASN A 193 -20.50 3.13 -11.62
CA ASN A 193 -20.71 4.44 -12.23
C ASN A 193 -20.13 4.53 -13.65
N PRO A 194 -20.97 4.57 -14.70
CA PRO A 194 -20.51 4.61 -16.09
C PRO A 194 -19.68 5.83 -16.46
N GLU A 195 -19.92 6.98 -15.84
CA GLU A 195 -19.15 8.19 -16.09
C GLU A 195 -17.74 8.09 -15.51
N PHE A 196 -17.62 7.54 -14.30
CA PHE A 196 -16.31 7.26 -13.71
C PHE A 196 -15.54 6.27 -14.58
N LYS A 197 -16.19 5.21 -15.06
CA LYS A 197 -15.59 4.23 -15.99
C LYS A 197 -15.05 4.92 -17.25
N SER A 198 -15.81 5.84 -17.82
CA SER A 198 -15.42 6.54 -19.06
C SER A 198 -14.30 7.55 -18.86
N LYS A 199 -14.32 8.30 -17.73
CA LYS A 199 -13.39 9.41 -17.50
C LYS A 199 -12.10 9.01 -16.79
N VAL A 200 -12.16 8.01 -15.91
CA VAL A 200 -11.05 7.58 -15.06
C VAL A 200 -10.64 6.14 -15.36
N GLY A 201 -11.62 5.22 -15.41
CA GLY A 201 -11.41 3.81 -15.65
C GLY A 201 -10.88 3.07 -14.40
N ALA A 202 -10.45 1.80 -14.61
CA ALA A 202 -9.96 0.92 -13.58
C ALA A 202 -8.52 0.49 -13.89
N ALA A 203 -7.57 0.88 -13.01
CA ALA A 203 -6.18 0.47 -13.11
C ALA A 203 -5.43 0.67 -11.78
N ALA A 204 -4.27 0.02 -11.65
CA ALA A 204 -3.38 0.27 -10.51
C ALA A 204 -2.87 1.72 -10.45
N SER A 205 -2.85 2.42 -11.59
CA SER A 205 -2.55 3.85 -11.69
C SER A 205 -3.48 4.48 -12.73
N VAL A 206 -4.22 5.50 -12.33
CA VAL A 206 -5.17 6.23 -13.19
C VAL A 206 -4.85 7.72 -13.16
N ARG A 207 -5.37 8.46 -14.13
CA ARG A 207 -5.31 9.92 -14.11
C ARG A 207 -6.49 10.46 -13.31
N TRP A 208 -6.25 10.83 -12.07
CA TRP A 208 -7.26 11.44 -11.22
C TRP A 208 -7.60 12.86 -11.68
N PRO A 209 -8.89 13.22 -11.76
CA PRO A 209 -9.31 14.57 -12.17
C PRO A 209 -8.92 15.65 -11.16
N LEU A 210 -8.90 15.31 -9.88
CA LEU A 210 -8.64 16.24 -8.78
C LEU A 210 -8.15 15.47 -7.54
N GLY A 211 -7.69 16.21 -6.53
CA GLY A 211 -7.29 15.66 -5.23
C GLY A 211 -5.78 15.65 -5.01
N MET A 212 -5.37 15.04 -3.92
CA MET A 212 -3.98 14.98 -3.45
C MET A 212 -3.45 13.55 -3.50
N GLY A 213 -2.39 13.33 -4.27
CA GLY A 213 -1.72 12.02 -4.37
C GLY A 213 -0.86 11.72 -3.15
N GLN A 214 -1.00 10.51 -2.58
CA GLN A 214 -0.20 10.03 -1.47
C GLN A 214 0.32 8.63 -1.73
N LYS A 215 1.52 8.34 -1.23
CA LYS A 215 2.15 7.04 -1.38
C LYS A 215 1.76 6.10 -0.25
N GLY A 216 1.34 4.88 -0.60
CA GLY A 216 0.96 3.83 0.35
C GLY A 216 -0.41 4.06 1.00
N ASN A 217 -0.93 3.02 1.65
CA ASN A 217 -2.10 3.15 2.52
C ASN A 217 -1.80 4.06 3.71
N GLU A 218 -0.59 3.97 4.26
CA GLU A 218 -0.08 4.82 5.35
C GLU A 218 -0.06 6.30 5.00
N GLY A 219 0.37 6.65 3.77
CA GLY A 219 0.37 8.03 3.31
C GLY A 219 -1.04 8.60 3.14
N VAL A 220 -1.97 7.82 2.56
CA VAL A 220 -3.38 8.22 2.44
C VAL A 220 -4.00 8.37 3.83
N ALA A 221 -3.83 7.38 4.73
CA ALA A 221 -4.35 7.45 6.09
C ALA A 221 -3.81 8.67 6.84
N GLY A 222 -2.51 8.92 6.75
CA GLY A 222 -1.86 10.07 7.37
C GLY A 222 -2.39 11.41 6.85
N MET A 223 -2.55 11.53 5.52
CA MET A 223 -3.08 12.75 4.90
C MET A 223 -4.53 13.00 5.32
N VAL A 224 -5.41 11.99 5.24
CA VAL A 224 -6.82 12.14 5.61
C VAL A 224 -6.94 12.52 7.09
N ARG A 225 -6.23 11.83 7.98
CA ARG A 225 -6.26 12.12 9.42
C ARG A 225 -5.87 13.55 9.75
N ASN A 226 -4.90 14.11 9.03
CA ASN A 226 -4.34 15.43 9.33
C ASN A 226 -4.97 16.58 8.52
N THR A 227 -5.89 16.28 7.59
CA THR A 227 -6.51 17.30 6.74
C THR A 227 -8.02 17.37 7.01
N PRO A 228 -8.51 18.42 7.69
CA PRO A 228 -9.95 18.63 7.86
C PRO A 228 -10.67 18.71 6.51
N GLY A 229 -11.75 17.95 6.37
CA GLY A 229 -12.52 17.84 5.13
C GLY A 229 -11.99 16.79 4.15
N ALA A 230 -10.89 16.11 4.45
CA ALA A 230 -10.35 15.09 3.54
C ALA A 230 -11.25 13.85 3.44
N PHE A 231 -11.27 13.28 2.23
CA PHE A 231 -11.90 12.01 1.87
C PHE A 231 -10.91 11.15 1.10
N GLY A 232 -10.70 9.92 1.52
CA GLY A 232 -9.76 8.99 0.87
C GLY A 232 -10.23 7.56 0.93
N TYR A 233 -9.37 6.62 0.57
CA TYR A 233 -9.61 5.19 0.66
C TYR A 233 -8.33 4.47 1.09
N VAL A 234 -8.48 3.48 1.95
CA VAL A 234 -7.39 2.64 2.45
C VAL A 234 -7.87 1.21 2.65
N GLU A 235 -6.94 0.29 2.84
CA GLU A 235 -7.28 -1.01 3.40
C GLU A 235 -7.74 -0.85 4.86
N LEU A 236 -8.73 -1.64 5.27
CA LEU A 236 -9.46 -1.52 6.54
C LEU A 236 -8.54 -1.44 7.77
N ILE A 237 -7.46 -2.23 7.82
CA ILE A 237 -6.56 -2.24 8.99
C ILE A 237 -5.90 -0.87 9.22
N TYR A 238 -5.64 -0.11 8.16
CA TYR A 238 -5.08 1.23 8.28
C TYR A 238 -6.08 2.22 8.89
N ALA A 239 -7.36 2.09 8.57
CA ALA A 239 -8.40 2.88 9.21
C ALA A 239 -8.52 2.52 10.70
N VAL A 240 -8.54 1.22 11.03
CA VAL A 240 -8.67 0.71 12.41
C VAL A 240 -7.45 1.11 13.25
N GLN A 241 -6.23 0.86 12.78
CA GLN A 241 -5.00 1.17 13.54
C GLN A 241 -4.79 2.67 13.76
N ASN A 242 -5.30 3.51 12.86
CA ASN A 242 -5.21 4.96 12.98
C ASN A 242 -6.44 5.60 13.63
N HIS A 243 -7.38 4.80 14.15
CA HIS A 243 -8.64 5.26 14.78
C HIS A 243 -9.42 6.23 13.90
N MET A 244 -9.46 5.97 12.60
CA MET A 244 -10.17 6.81 11.63
C MET A 244 -11.63 6.39 11.51
N GLY A 245 -12.52 7.36 11.27
CA GLY A 245 -13.85 7.07 10.73
C GLY A 245 -13.74 6.47 9.33
N TYR A 246 -14.48 5.38 9.09
CA TYR A 246 -14.62 4.84 7.74
C TYR A 246 -16.10 4.57 7.46
N GLY A 247 -16.45 4.72 6.17
CA GLY A 247 -17.85 4.73 5.75
C GLY A 247 -18.37 3.34 5.37
N ASP A 248 -19.66 3.14 5.63
CA ASP A 248 -20.40 2.01 5.06
C ASP A 248 -20.62 2.24 3.57
N VAL A 249 -20.49 1.19 2.77
CA VAL A 249 -20.68 1.26 1.32
C VAL A 249 -21.94 0.52 0.91
N LYS A 250 -22.70 1.15 0.01
CA LYS A 250 -23.96 0.58 -0.50
C LYS A 250 -23.67 -0.59 -1.45
N ASN A 251 -24.20 -1.75 -1.15
CA ASN A 251 -24.08 -2.95 -1.99
C ASN A 251 -25.12 -2.97 -3.14
N PRO A 252 -25.02 -3.90 -4.12
CA PRO A 252 -25.98 -4.01 -5.21
C PRO A 252 -27.45 -4.28 -4.76
N ALA A 253 -27.64 -4.86 -3.55
CA ALA A 253 -28.96 -5.04 -2.97
C ALA A 253 -29.52 -3.78 -2.29
N GLY A 254 -28.82 -2.64 -2.40
CA GLY A 254 -29.25 -1.36 -1.84
C GLY A 254 -28.99 -1.20 -0.33
N LYS A 255 -28.31 -2.14 0.31
CA LYS A 255 -28.00 -2.09 1.75
C LYS A 255 -26.62 -1.48 1.96
N PHE A 256 -26.49 -0.60 2.96
CA PHE A 256 -25.20 -0.13 3.43
C PHE A 256 -24.55 -1.20 4.30
N VAL A 257 -23.30 -1.54 3.98
CA VAL A 257 -22.54 -2.61 4.64
C VAL A 257 -21.27 -2.01 5.22
N LYS A 258 -21.09 -2.23 6.51
CA LYS A 258 -19.85 -1.91 7.21
C LYS A 258 -18.80 -3.00 6.93
N ALA A 259 -17.61 -2.57 6.56
CA ALA A 259 -16.49 -3.48 6.39
C ALA A 259 -16.03 -3.99 7.77
N SER A 260 -15.87 -5.31 7.89
CA SER A 260 -15.33 -6.00 9.06
C SER A 260 -14.73 -7.34 8.61
N THR A 261 -13.99 -8.00 9.48
CA THR A 261 -13.50 -9.37 9.23
C THR A 261 -14.63 -10.32 8.87
N ASP A 262 -15.78 -10.21 9.56
CA ASP A 262 -16.94 -11.08 9.32
C ASP A 262 -17.58 -10.80 7.96
N SER A 263 -17.76 -9.52 7.59
CA SER A 263 -18.35 -9.17 6.29
C SER A 263 -17.43 -9.54 5.12
N VAL A 264 -16.10 -9.42 5.29
CA VAL A 264 -15.10 -9.87 4.30
C VAL A 264 -15.12 -11.39 4.17
N SER A 265 -15.15 -12.12 5.29
CA SER A 265 -15.22 -13.59 5.28
C SER A 265 -16.52 -14.10 4.65
N ALA A 266 -17.65 -13.45 4.93
CA ALA A 266 -18.93 -13.79 4.32
C ALA A 266 -18.93 -13.55 2.81
N ALA A 267 -18.34 -12.44 2.35
CA ALA A 267 -18.20 -12.15 0.92
C ALA A 267 -17.29 -13.18 0.23
N ALA A 268 -16.17 -13.55 0.84
CA ALA A 268 -15.28 -14.58 0.33
C ALA A 268 -15.97 -15.94 0.23
N ALA A 269 -16.69 -16.35 1.27
CA ALA A 269 -17.43 -17.60 1.27
C ALA A 269 -18.51 -17.66 0.16
N ALA A 270 -19.19 -16.54 -0.10
CA ALA A 270 -20.19 -16.47 -1.18
C ALA A 270 -19.57 -16.58 -2.58
N LEU A 271 -18.31 -16.24 -2.74
CA LEU A 271 -17.58 -16.30 -4.01
C LEU A 271 -16.73 -17.56 -4.16
N ALA A 272 -16.50 -18.31 -3.09
CA ALA A 272 -15.58 -19.46 -3.08
C ALA A 272 -15.93 -20.53 -4.16
N ALA A 273 -17.22 -20.73 -4.45
CA ALA A 273 -17.67 -21.64 -5.51
C ALA A 273 -17.36 -21.16 -6.93
N ASN A 274 -16.94 -19.91 -7.11
CA ASN A 274 -16.66 -19.27 -8.41
C ASN A 274 -15.19 -18.86 -8.56
N ILE A 275 -14.33 -19.20 -7.60
CA ILE A 275 -12.88 -18.96 -7.72
C ILE A 275 -12.30 -20.04 -8.61
N PRO A 276 -11.61 -19.70 -9.71
CA PRO A 276 -10.92 -20.69 -10.54
C PRO A 276 -9.87 -21.45 -9.75
N ASP A 277 -9.66 -22.72 -10.09
CA ASP A 277 -8.67 -23.60 -9.43
C ASP A 277 -7.21 -23.30 -9.86
N ASP A 278 -6.97 -22.39 -10.82
CA ASP A 278 -5.69 -22.08 -11.45
C ASP A 278 -5.28 -20.60 -11.38
#